data_36593baec39b1c352372e4c096c89d58
#
_entry.id   36593baec39b1c352372e4c096c89d58
#
_cell.length_a   1.000
_cell.length_b   1.000
_cell.length_c   1.000
_cell.angle_alpha   90.00
_cell.angle_beta   90.00
_cell.angle_gamma   90.00
#
_symmetry.space_group_name_H-M   'P 1'
#
loop_
_entity.id
_entity.type
_entity.pdbx_description
1 polymer ?
#
loop_
_entity_poly.entity_id
_entity_poly.type
_entity_poly.pdbx_seq_one_letter_code
_entity_poly.pdbx_strand_id
1 'polypeptide(L)'
;MTASKKVVVFDYGFGNVRSAERALARVGADVEITRDFDRAMNADGLLVPGVGAFSACMEGLKKARGEWIVGRRLAGGRPVMGICVGMQILFARGIEHGVETEGLDEWPGTVGPLKAPIVPHMGWNTVEAAADSLLFAGVDPEARFYFVHSYAVHEWELEVTNPAIRAPQVTWATHGERFVAAVENSALWATQFHPEKSGDAGAQLLTNWIEML
;
A
#
# COMPACT_ATOMS: atom_id res chain seq x y z
N MET A 1 -2.92 17.23 24.40
CA MET A 1 -2.47 17.05 23.00
C MET A 1 -1.85 15.66 22.93
N THR A 2 -2.42 14.74 22.16
CA THR A 2 -1.79 13.44 21.88
C THR A 2 -0.48 13.68 21.13
N ALA A 3 0.57 12.96 21.50
CA ALA A 3 1.87 13.05 20.80
C ALA A 3 1.66 12.73 19.32
N SER A 4 2.36 13.46 18.44
CA SER A 4 2.34 13.17 17.00
C SER A 4 2.88 11.76 16.74
N LYS A 5 2.23 11.01 15.86
CA LYS A 5 2.68 9.65 15.48
C LYS A 5 3.93 9.74 14.63
N LYS A 6 4.92 8.93 14.96
CA LYS A 6 6.16 8.82 14.18
C LYS A 6 5.97 7.87 13.02
N VAL A 7 6.14 8.37 11.80
CA VAL A 7 6.02 7.57 10.59
C VAL A 7 7.34 7.60 9.82
N VAL A 8 7.86 6.44 9.52
CA VAL A 8 8.99 6.31 8.59
C VAL A 8 8.47 6.05 7.18
N VAL A 9 8.86 6.90 6.24
CA VAL A 9 8.77 6.63 4.81
C VAL A 9 10.07 5.93 4.41
N PHE A 10 9.97 4.66 4.03
CA PHE A 10 11.12 3.82 3.80
C PHE A 10 11.80 4.14 2.46
N ASP A 11 13.02 4.66 2.52
CA ASP A 11 13.81 5.03 1.33
C ASP A 11 14.73 3.88 0.91
N TYR A 12 14.20 2.95 0.13
CA TYR A 12 14.95 1.85 -0.44
C TYR A 12 15.36 2.08 -1.91
N GLY A 13 15.26 3.34 -2.37
CA GLY A 13 15.65 3.76 -3.72
C GLY A 13 14.50 3.83 -4.73
N PHE A 14 13.29 3.40 -4.36
CA PHE A 14 12.10 3.39 -5.21
C PHE A 14 10.92 4.04 -4.49
N GLY A 15 10.20 4.90 -5.19
CA GLY A 15 9.03 5.56 -4.64
C GLY A 15 9.13 7.08 -4.60
N ASN A 16 7.98 7.74 -4.58
CA ASN A 16 7.91 9.19 -4.45
C ASN A 16 7.92 9.59 -2.97
N VAL A 17 9.06 9.30 -2.29
CA VAL A 17 9.21 9.47 -0.83
C VAL A 17 8.90 10.89 -0.36
N ARG A 18 9.25 11.93 -1.16
CA ARG A 18 9.00 13.32 -0.79
C ARG A 18 7.53 13.72 -0.86
N SER A 19 6.76 13.15 -1.80
CA SER A 19 5.32 13.40 -1.85
C SER A 19 4.60 12.69 -0.71
N ALA A 20 5.02 11.47 -0.37
CA ALA A 20 4.49 10.74 0.78
C ALA A 20 4.81 11.47 2.10
N GLU A 21 6.05 11.92 2.29
CA GLU A 21 6.45 12.74 3.46
C GLU A 21 5.54 13.96 3.63
N ARG A 22 5.38 14.77 2.58
CA ARG A 22 4.55 15.98 2.64
C ARG A 22 3.08 15.69 2.93
N ALA A 23 2.54 14.63 2.33
CA ALA A 23 1.16 14.25 2.55
C ALA A 23 0.92 13.78 3.99
N LEU A 24 1.81 12.96 4.55
CA LEU A 24 1.74 12.49 5.93
C LEU A 24 1.94 13.64 6.94
N ALA A 25 2.91 14.54 6.68
CA ALA A 25 3.13 15.71 7.52
C ALA A 25 1.91 16.66 7.51
N ARG A 26 1.24 16.83 6.36
CA ARG A 26 0.02 17.63 6.23
C ARG A 26 -1.11 17.13 7.14
N VAL A 27 -1.19 15.82 7.36
CA VAL A 27 -2.21 15.20 8.23
C VAL A 27 -1.72 14.96 9.66
N GLY A 28 -0.60 15.59 10.06
CA GLY A 28 -0.16 15.71 11.45
C GLY A 28 0.83 14.65 11.93
N ALA A 29 1.38 13.80 11.06
CA ALA A 29 2.43 12.86 11.44
C ALA A 29 3.79 13.55 11.59
N ASP A 30 4.64 13.03 12.49
CA ASP A 30 6.07 13.29 12.55
C ASP A 30 6.78 12.31 11.59
N VAL A 31 7.25 12.82 10.45
CA VAL A 31 7.69 11.99 9.33
C VAL A 31 9.19 12.03 9.15
N GLU A 32 9.78 10.86 9.01
CA GLU A 32 11.18 10.71 8.67
C GLU A 32 11.35 9.85 7.40
N ILE A 33 12.13 10.33 6.43
CA ILE A 33 12.56 9.54 5.27
C ILE A 33 13.90 8.90 5.64
N THR A 34 13.94 7.59 5.74
CA THR A 34 15.16 6.85 6.07
C THR A 34 15.10 5.40 5.62
N ARG A 35 16.25 4.77 5.45
CA ARG A 35 16.44 3.31 5.32
C ARG A 35 17.12 2.67 6.53
N ASP A 36 17.29 3.45 7.59
CA ASP A 36 17.86 2.95 8.83
C ASP A 36 16.94 1.88 9.43
N PHE A 37 17.53 0.72 9.76
CA PHE A 37 16.80 -0.44 10.24
C PHE A 37 16.10 -0.16 11.57
N ASP A 38 16.82 0.42 12.53
CA ASP A 38 16.30 0.63 13.90
C ASP A 38 15.21 1.70 13.90
N ARG A 39 15.37 2.76 13.12
CA ARG A 39 14.36 3.81 12.96
C ARG A 39 13.09 3.25 12.31
N ALA A 40 13.23 2.49 11.22
CA ALA A 40 12.11 1.85 10.56
C ALA A 40 11.41 0.82 11.47
N MET A 41 12.16 0.08 12.29
CA MET A 41 11.60 -0.86 13.24
C MET A 41 10.86 -0.20 14.41
N ASN A 42 11.31 0.98 14.87
CA ASN A 42 10.79 1.61 16.10
C ASN A 42 9.73 2.70 15.84
N ALA A 43 9.50 3.12 14.61
CA ALA A 43 8.44 4.05 14.28
C ALA A 43 7.04 3.49 14.59
N ASP A 44 6.05 4.34 14.86
CA ASP A 44 4.67 3.93 15.03
C ASP A 44 4.13 3.30 13.74
N GLY A 45 4.35 3.96 12.59
CA GLY A 45 4.00 3.46 11.26
C GLY A 45 5.19 3.38 10.29
N LEU A 46 5.15 2.40 9.39
CA LEU A 46 6.09 2.27 8.27
C LEU A 46 5.33 2.40 6.95
N LEU A 47 5.71 3.36 6.12
CA LEU A 47 5.17 3.49 4.77
C LEU A 47 6.23 3.02 3.75
N VAL A 48 5.83 2.07 2.90
CA VAL A 48 6.64 1.48 1.83
C VAL A 48 6.09 1.97 0.49
N PRO A 49 6.60 3.07 -0.07
CA PRO A 49 6.19 3.52 -1.39
C PRO A 49 6.88 2.66 -2.45
N GLY A 50 6.32 2.61 -3.65
CA GLY A 50 6.98 1.94 -4.77
C GLY A 50 6.60 2.56 -6.10
N VAL A 51 7.58 2.68 -7.01
CA VAL A 51 7.39 3.10 -8.40
C VAL A 51 8.32 2.33 -9.32
N GLY A 52 7.94 2.19 -10.59
CA GLY A 52 8.72 1.47 -11.58
C GLY A 52 8.39 -0.02 -11.63
N ALA A 53 9.36 -0.87 -11.93
CA ALA A 53 9.16 -2.29 -12.09
C ALA A 53 9.11 -3.04 -10.76
N PHE A 54 8.27 -4.07 -10.68
CA PHE A 54 8.13 -4.95 -9.52
C PHE A 54 9.48 -5.56 -9.11
N SER A 55 10.22 -6.13 -10.07
CA SER A 55 11.53 -6.74 -9.81
C SER A 55 12.55 -5.76 -9.27
N ALA A 56 12.58 -4.54 -9.80
CA ALA A 56 13.50 -3.50 -9.34
C ALA A 56 13.17 -3.04 -7.91
N CYS A 57 11.87 -2.89 -7.58
CA CYS A 57 11.43 -2.59 -6.22
C CYS A 57 11.83 -3.71 -5.24
N MET A 58 11.63 -4.98 -5.59
CA MET A 58 12.04 -6.12 -4.76
C MET A 58 13.55 -6.17 -4.55
N GLU A 59 14.34 -5.93 -5.59
CA GLU A 59 15.81 -5.88 -5.48
C GLU A 59 16.27 -4.75 -4.55
N GLY A 60 15.69 -3.54 -4.71
CA GLY A 60 15.99 -2.40 -3.84
C GLY A 60 15.60 -2.66 -2.39
N LEU A 61 14.41 -3.26 -2.18
CA LEU A 61 13.92 -3.59 -0.85
C LEU A 61 14.85 -4.61 -0.16
N LYS A 62 15.26 -5.68 -0.86
CA LYS A 62 16.22 -6.69 -0.36
C LYS A 62 17.56 -6.06 0.01
N LYS A 63 18.13 -5.20 -0.86
CA LYS A 63 19.37 -4.47 -0.58
C LYS A 63 19.28 -3.60 0.68
N ALA A 64 18.13 -3.02 0.95
CA ALA A 64 17.86 -2.22 2.14
C ALA A 64 17.40 -3.06 3.36
N ARG A 65 17.38 -4.40 3.27
CA ARG A 65 16.85 -5.32 4.30
C ARG A 65 15.38 -5.05 4.64
N GLY A 66 14.63 -4.45 3.71
CA GLY A 66 13.25 -4.07 3.91
C GLY A 66 12.32 -5.26 4.12
N GLU A 67 12.60 -6.41 3.51
CA GLU A 67 11.89 -7.66 3.74
C GLU A 67 11.89 -8.08 5.22
N TRP A 68 13.05 -7.97 5.88
CA TRP A 68 13.19 -8.25 7.31
C TRP A 68 12.45 -7.23 8.19
N ILE A 69 12.48 -5.95 7.77
CA ILE A 69 11.78 -4.89 8.49
C ILE A 69 10.27 -5.13 8.41
N VAL A 70 9.73 -5.33 7.21
CA VAL A 70 8.29 -5.57 7.00
C VAL A 70 7.84 -6.80 7.77
N GLY A 71 8.46 -7.96 7.56
CA GLY A 71 8.07 -9.21 8.22
C GLY A 71 8.14 -9.12 9.75
N ARG A 72 9.20 -8.51 10.32
CA ARG A 72 9.30 -8.34 11.78
C ARG A 72 8.29 -7.35 12.34
N ARG A 73 8.00 -6.27 11.62
CA ARG A 73 6.96 -5.34 12.05
C ARG A 73 5.61 -6.03 12.10
N LEU A 74 5.25 -6.76 11.06
CA LEU A 74 3.98 -7.49 10.98
C LEU A 74 3.87 -8.57 12.04
N ALA A 75 4.93 -9.36 12.27
CA ALA A 75 4.98 -10.33 13.33
C ALA A 75 4.80 -9.71 14.73
N GLY A 76 5.21 -8.46 14.90
CA GLY A 76 5.01 -7.68 16.14
C GLY A 76 3.72 -6.87 16.17
N GLY A 77 2.81 -7.00 15.18
CA GLY A 77 1.57 -6.24 15.08
C GLY A 77 1.79 -4.75 14.81
N ARG A 78 2.95 -4.36 14.27
CA ARG A 78 3.29 -2.95 14.00
C ARG A 78 2.86 -2.55 12.59
N PRO A 79 2.12 -1.43 12.44
CA PRO A 79 1.53 -1.02 11.18
C PRO A 79 2.54 -0.79 10.05
N VAL A 80 2.19 -1.34 8.87
CA VAL A 80 2.89 -1.13 7.60
C VAL A 80 1.87 -0.75 6.54
N MET A 81 2.20 0.23 5.70
CA MET A 81 1.38 0.63 4.56
C MET A 81 2.18 0.61 3.26
N GLY A 82 1.72 -0.17 2.27
CA GLY A 82 2.27 -0.18 0.92
C GLY A 82 1.51 0.76 -0.03
N ILE A 83 2.22 1.50 -0.90
CA ILE A 83 1.59 2.37 -1.92
C ILE A 83 2.09 2.00 -3.31
N CYS A 84 1.16 1.79 -4.24
CA CYS A 84 1.38 1.47 -5.66
C CYS A 84 2.22 0.20 -5.82
N VAL A 85 3.44 0.25 -6.38
CA VAL A 85 4.31 -0.94 -6.43
C VAL A 85 4.67 -1.42 -5.01
N GLY A 86 4.68 -0.51 -4.01
CA GLY A 86 4.82 -0.89 -2.60
C GLY A 86 3.68 -1.80 -2.08
N MET A 87 2.46 -1.68 -2.62
CA MET A 87 1.40 -2.65 -2.41
C MET A 87 1.66 -3.94 -3.19
N GLN A 88 2.05 -3.82 -4.45
CA GLN A 88 2.23 -4.98 -5.33
C GLN A 88 3.25 -5.98 -4.79
N ILE A 89 4.38 -5.50 -4.26
CA ILE A 89 5.44 -6.35 -3.71
C ILE A 89 5.04 -7.09 -2.42
N LEU A 90 3.90 -6.77 -1.80
CA LEU A 90 3.36 -7.52 -0.66
C LEU A 90 2.73 -8.85 -1.08
N PHE A 91 2.35 -9.00 -2.34
CA PHE A 91 1.81 -10.25 -2.88
C PHE A 91 2.91 -11.29 -3.14
N ALA A 92 2.49 -12.54 -3.34
CA ALA A 92 3.43 -13.67 -3.51
C ALA A 92 4.37 -13.47 -4.71
N ARG A 93 3.88 -12.89 -5.80
CA ARG A 93 4.69 -12.69 -7.03
C ARG A 93 4.12 -11.63 -7.95
N GLY A 94 5.01 -11.13 -8.83
CA GLY A 94 4.66 -10.28 -9.96
C GLY A 94 5.15 -10.87 -11.28
N ILE A 95 4.36 -10.72 -12.34
CA ILE A 95 4.72 -11.13 -13.71
C ILE A 95 4.72 -9.88 -14.58
N GLU A 96 5.91 -9.40 -14.92
CA GLU A 96 6.11 -8.23 -15.80
C GLU A 96 6.89 -8.64 -17.04
N HIS A 97 6.39 -8.32 -18.23
CA HIS A 97 7.02 -8.65 -19.51
C HIS A 97 7.39 -10.14 -19.65
N GLY A 98 6.59 -11.04 -19.05
CA GLY A 98 6.84 -12.48 -19.07
C GLY A 98 7.91 -12.97 -18.09
N VAL A 99 8.44 -12.09 -17.25
CA VAL A 99 9.38 -12.44 -16.17
C VAL A 99 8.64 -12.49 -14.84
N GLU A 100 8.70 -13.64 -14.18
CA GLU A 100 8.17 -13.83 -12.85
C GLU A 100 9.21 -13.42 -11.80
N THR A 101 8.77 -12.69 -10.77
CA THR A 101 9.58 -12.26 -9.64
C THR A 101 8.81 -12.53 -8.35
N GLU A 102 9.47 -13.17 -7.38
CA GLU A 102 8.92 -13.38 -6.04
C GLU A 102 8.75 -12.05 -5.30
N GLY A 103 7.59 -11.90 -4.63
CA GLY A 103 7.29 -10.79 -3.73
C GLY A 103 7.63 -11.11 -2.28
N LEU A 104 6.96 -10.42 -1.35
CA LEU A 104 7.10 -10.65 0.10
C LEU A 104 6.21 -11.78 0.63
N ASP A 105 5.25 -12.23 -0.17
CA ASP A 105 4.30 -13.32 0.16
C ASP A 105 3.49 -13.08 1.44
N GLU A 106 3.21 -11.82 1.75
CA GLU A 106 2.30 -11.46 2.85
C GLU A 106 0.83 -11.77 2.50
N TRP A 107 0.51 -11.75 1.20
CA TRP A 107 -0.76 -12.17 0.63
C TRP A 107 -0.54 -13.09 -0.58
N PRO A 108 -1.31 -14.20 -0.70
CA PRO A 108 -1.31 -14.99 -1.92
C PRO A 108 -1.82 -14.16 -3.09
N GLY A 109 -1.45 -14.54 -4.29
CA GLY A 109 -1.90 -13.89 -5.51
C GLY A 109 -0.76 -13.41 -6.39
N THR A 110 -1.13 -13.06 -7.61
CA THR A 110 -0.18 -12.66 -8.65
C THR A 110 -0.51 -11.26 -9.16
N VAL A 111 0.49 -10.40 -9.17
CA VAL A 111 0.43 -9.10 -9.86
C VAL A 111 0.68 -9.34 -11.34
N GLY A 112 -0.30 -9.08 -12.17
CA GLY A 112 -0.26 -9.29 -13.62
C GLY A 112 -0.63 -8.04 -14.42
N PRO A 113 -0.47 -8.07 -15.74
CA PRO A 113 -0.79 -6.94 -16.61
C PRO A 113 -2.29 -6.62 -16.57
N LEU A 114 -2.61 -5.32 -16.61
CA LEU A 114 -3.99 -4.86 -16.78
C LEU A 114 -4.53 -5.30 -18.15
N LYS A 115 -5.75 -5.82 -18.15
CA LYS A 115 -6.49 -6.15 -19.36
C LYS A 115 -7.53 -5.07 -19.64
N ALA A 116 -7.08 -3.98 -20.27
CA ALA A 116 -7.89 -2.82 -20.59
C ALA A 116 -7.56 -2.31 -21.98
N PRO A 117 -8.50 -1.61 -22.65
CA PRO A 117 -8.25 -1.00 -23.96
C PRO A 117 -7.14 0.06 -23.94
N ILE A 118 -6.96 0.70 -22.79
CA ILE A 118 -5.94 1.75 -22.59
C ILE A 118 -5.10 1.38 -21.36
N VAL A 119 -3.80 1.20 -21.55
CA VAL A 119 -2.81 0.94 -20.50
C VAL A 119 -1.66 1.93 -20.69
N PRO A 120 -1.18 2.59 -19.64
CA PRO A 120 -1.50 2.41 -18.23
C PRO A 120 -2.89 2.94 -17.84
N HIS A 121 -3.44 2.44 -16.72
CA HIS A 121 -4.49 3.14 -15.98
C HIS A 121 -3.85 4.39 -15.38
N MET A 122 -4.08 5.53 -15.98
CA MET A 122 -3.54 6.81 -15.54
C MET A 122 -4.65 7.84 -15.41
N GLY A 123 -4.86 8.34 -14.20
CA GLY A 123 -5.87 9.36 -13.92
C GLY A 123 -6.67 9.07 -12.66
N TRP A 124 -7.82 9.74 -12.57
CA TRP A 124 -8.71 9.73 -11.43
C TRP A 124 -9.81 8.69 -11.62
N ASN A 125 -9.98 7.81 -10.63
CA ASN A 125 -11.02 6.79 -10.65
C ASN A 125 -11.64 6.62 -9.27
N THR A 126 -12.88 6.13 -9.22
CA THR A 126 -13.57 5.75 -7.99
C THR A 126 -13.14 4.36 -7.54
N VAL A 127 -13.46 4.02 -6.30
CA VAL A 127 -13.23 2.70 -5.72
C VAL A 127 -14.51 2.17 -5.08
N GLU A 128 -14.66 0.87 -5.04
CA GLU A 128 -15.69 0.16 -4.31
C GLU A 128 -15.10 -0.27 -2.95
N ALA A 129 -15.19 0.61 -1.95
CA ALA A 129 -14.66 0.34 -0.62
C ALA A 129 -15.41 -0.81 0.05
N ALA A 130 -14.69 -1.63 0.83
CA ALA A 130 -15.32 -2.63 1.68
C ALA A 130 -16.22 -1.95 2.72
N ALA A 131 -17.38 -2.56 3.04
CA ALA A 131 -18.38 -1.96 3.90
C ALA A 131 -17.87 -1.60 5.31
N ASP A 132 -16.98 -2.44 5.85
CA ASP A 132 -16.38 -2.26 7.18
C ASP A 132 -14.96 -1.68 7.13
N SER A 133 -14.61 -0.99 6.04
CA SER A 133 -13.30 -0.36 5.87
C SER A 133 -13.10 0.76 6.88
N LEU A 134 -11.99 0.68 7.61
CA LEU A 134 -11.53 1.77 8.49
C LEU A 134 -10.73 2.80 7.68
N LEU A 135 -10.02 2.35 6.66
CA LEU A 135 -9.21 3.22 5.81
C LEU A 135 -10.07 4.24 5.05
N PHE A 136 -11.27 3.84 4.62
CA PHE A 136 -12.20 4.70 3.90
C PHE A 136 -13.27 5.33 4.80
N ALA A 137 -13.13 5.24 6.13
CA ALA A 137 -14.10 5.88 7.04
C ALA A 137 -14.21 7.39 6.78
N GLY A 138 -15.44 7.89 6.58
CA GLY A 138 -15.71 9.30 6.30
C GLY A 138 -15.28 9.81 4.93
N VAL A 139 -14.76 8.95 4.05
CA VAL A 139 -14.49 9.29 2.65
C VAL A 139 -15.80 9.22 1.86
N ASP A 140 -16.04 10.23 1.01
CA ASP A 140 -17.18 10.23 0.10
C ASP A 140 -17.13 9.00 -0.83
N PRO A 141 -18.18 8.20 -0.96
CA PRO A 141 -18.21 7.04 -1.89
C PRO A 141 -17.92 7.40 -3.35
N GLU A 142 -18.20 8.63 -3.77
CA GLU A 142 -17.90 9.13 -5.11
C GLU A 142 -16.53 9.80 -5.22
N ALA A 143 -15.75 9.78 -4.15
CA ALA A 143 -14.40 10.33 -4.17
C ALA A 143 -13.53 9.60 -5.18
N ARG A 144 -12.65 10.37 -5.81
CA ARG A 144 -11.74 9.84 -6.81
C ARG A 144 -10.32 9.84 -6.28
N PHE A 145 -9.60 8.76 -6.59
CA PHE A 145 -8.20 8.57 -6.26
C PHE A 145 -7.34 8.55 -7.53
N TYR A 146 -6.11 8.98 -7.41
CA TYR A 146 -5.18 9.04 -8.53
C TYR A 146 -4.45 7.71 -8.71
N PHE A 147 -4.64 7.09 -9.86
CA PHE A 147 -3.97 5.86 -10.29
C PHE A 147 -2.93 6.14 -11.37
N VAL A 148 -1.84 5.38 -11.35
CA VAL A 148 -0.87 5.30 -12.44
C VAL A 148 -0.17 3.95 -12.38
N HIS A 149 -0.70 2.94 -13.07
CA HIS A 149 -0.15 1.59 -13.07
C HIS A 149 -0.53 0.83 -14.34
N SER A 150 0.29 -0.15 -14.71
CA SER A 150 0.07 -1.07 -15.83
C SER A 150 -0.17 -2.52 -15.38
N TYR A 151 0.05 -2.79 -14.10
CA TYR A 151 -0.09 -4.10 -13.47
C TYR A 151 -0.94 -3.99 -12.22
N ALA A 152 -1.68 -5.04 -11.90
CA ALA A 152 -2.52 -5.11 -10.71
C ALA A 152 -2.78 -6.57 -10.30
N VAL A 153 -3.41 -6.75 -9.15
CA VAL A 153 -3.96 -8.04 -8.71
C VAL A 153 -5.45 -8.08 -9.10
N HIS A 154 -5.84 -9.10 -9.83
CA HIS A 154 -7.21 -9.22 -10.36
C HIS A 154 -8.11 -10.10 -9.48
N GLU A 155 -7.53 -10.99 -8.70
CA GLU A 155 -8.24 -11.92 -7.84
C GLU A 155 -7.71 -11.83 -6.40
N TRP A 156 -8.61 -12.00 -5.43
CA TRP A 156 -8.23 -12.08 -4.02
C TRP A 156 -8.28 -13.55 -3.59
N GLU A 157 -7.13 -14.12 -3.26
CA GLU A 157 -6.97 -15.56 -3.02
C GLU A 157 -6.89 -15.93 -1.52
N LEU A 158 -6.75 -14.95 -0.62
CA LEU A 158 -6.65 -15.23 0.81
C LEU A 158 -8.03 -15.54 1.41
N GLU A 159 -8.24 -16.79 1.79
CA GLU A 159 -9.43 -17.24 2.51
C GLU A 159 -9.15 -17.33 4.02
N VAL A 160 -10.00 -16.70 4.81
CA VAL A 160 -9.95 -16.81 6.28
C VAL A 160 -11.05 -17.75 6.73
N THR A 161 -10.66 -18.95 7.12
CA THR A 161 -11.59 -20.00 7.57
C THR A 161 -11.89 -19.96 9.07
N ASN A 162 -11.02 -19.32 9.86
CA ASN A 162 -11.22 -19.19 11.31
C ASN A 162 -12.07 -17.95 11.63
N PRO A 163 -13.29 -18.10 12.18
CA PRO A 163 -14.17 -16.99 12.48
C PRO A 163 -13.65 -16.04 13.59
N ALA A 164 -12.64 -16.45 14.36
CA ALA A 164 -12.00 -15.59 15.35
C ALA A 164 -11.00 -14.60 14.72
N ILE A 165 -10.63 -14.78 13.46
CA ILE A 165 -9.73 -13.90 12.73
C ILE A 165 -10.57 -12.99 11.85
N ARG A 166 -10.39 -11.66 12.00
CA ARG A 166 -11.04 -10.70 11.11
C ARG A 166 -10.52 -10.89 9.68
N ALA A 167 -11.44 -11.11 8.74
CA ALA A 167 -11.08 -11.20 7.34
C ALA A 167 -10.54 -9.86 6.83
N PRO A 168 -9.57 -9.87 5.90
CA PRO A 168 -9.11 -8.67 5.23
C PRO A 168 -10.26 -7.92 4.56
N GLN A 169 -10.22 -6.60 4.63
CA GLN A 169 -11.14 -5.73 3.90
C GLN A 169 -10.51 -5.40 2.55
N VAL A 170 -11.13 -5.83 1.47
CA VAL A 170 -10.62 -5.64 0.11
C VAL A 170 -11.47 -4.61 -0.61
N THR A 171 -10.85 -3.55 -1.05
CA THR A 171 -11.43 -2.49 -1.85
C THR A 171 -11.06 -2.70 -3.31
N TRP A 172 -12.01 -2.48 -4.19
CA TRP A 172 -11.86 -2.74 -5.61
C TRP A 172 -11.96 -1.48 -6.46
N ALA A 173 -11.40 -1.54 -7.66
CA ALA A 173 -11.64 -0.57 -8.72
C ALA A 173 -11.76 -1.30 -10.06
N THR A 174 -12.26 -0.59 -11.08
CA THR A 174 -12.43 -1.14 -12.43
C THR A 174 -11.74 -0.25 -13.46
N HIS A 175 -10.89 -0.86 -14.28
CA HIS A 175 -10.30 -0.24 -15.47
C HIS A 175 -10.10 -1.34 -16.53
N GLY A 176 -11.08 -1.46 -17.44
CA GLY A 176 -11.23 -2.65 -18.28
C GLY A 176 -11.72 -3.85 -17.46
N GLU A 177 -10.88 -4.40 -16.61
CA GLU A 177 -11.23 -5.44 -15.65
C GLU A 177 -11.19 -4.88 -14.20
N ARG A 178 -11.86 -5.59 -13.30
CA ARG A 178 -11.81 -5.32 -11.85
C ARG A 178 -10.45 -5.72 -11.30
N PHE A 179 -9.93 -4.93 -10.36
CA PHE A 179 -8.66 -5.20 -9.70
C PHE A 179 -8.70 -4.73 -8.24
N VAL A 180 -7.80 -5.27 -7.42
CA VAL A 180 -7.64 -4.89 -6.01
C VAL A 180 -7.05 -3.49 -5.93
N ALA A 181 -7.82 -2.54 -5.40
CA ALA A 181 -7.43 -1.14 -5.27
C ALA A 181 -6.85 -0.81 -3.89
N ALA A 182 -7.30 -1.49 -2.83
CA ALA A 182 -6.72 -1.39 -1.49
C ALA A 182 -7.01 -2.65 -0.67
N VAL A 183 -6.18 -2.88 0.34
CA VAL A 183 -6.35 -3.97 1.30
C VAL A 183 -6.07 -3.46 2.71
N GLU A 184 -6.91 -3.89 3.66
CA GLU A 184 -6.73 -3.69 5.09
C GLU A 184 -6.69 -5.08 5.75
N ASN A 185 -5.55 -5.47 6.27
CA ASN A 185 -5.38 -6.77 6.92
C ASN A 185 -4.58 -6.62 8.20
N SER A 186 -5.28 -6.44 9.33
CA SER A 186 -4.65 -6.28 10.64
C SER A 186 -3.66 -5.10 10.67
N ALA A 187 -2.38 -5.36 10.80
CA ALA A 187 -1.31 -4.35 10.78
C ALA A 187 -0.81 -4.00 9.37
N LEU A 188 -1.26 -4.72 8.33
CA LEU A 188 -0.82 -4.52 6.95
C LEU A 188 -1.91 -3.86 6.11
N TRP A 189 -1.59 -2.70 5.56
CA TRP A 189 -2.46 -1.85 4.77
C TRP A 189 -1.80 -1.55 3.44
N ALA A 190 -2.59 -1.43 2.38
CA ALA A 190 -2.01 -1.05 1.10
C ALA A 190 -3.01 -0.42 0.14
N THR A 191 -2.52 0.43 -0.78
CA THR A 191 -3.30 1.04 -1.86
C THR A 191 -2.56 0.92 -3.20
N GLN A 192 -3.28 0.55 -4.26
CA GLN A 192 -2.77 0.60 -5.63
C GLN A 192 -2.69 2.03 -6.15
N PHE A 193 -3.62 2.88 -5.74
CA PHE A 193 -3.60 4.31 -6.02
C PHE A 193 -2.64 5.06 -5.10
N HIS A 194 -2.42 6.33 -5.42
CA HIS A 194 -1.54 7.24 -4.69
C HIS A 194 -2.36 8.17 -3.78
N PRO A 195 -2.57 7.85 -2.48
CA PRO A 195 -3.28 8.75 -1.58
C PRO A 195 -2.57 10.10 -1.44
N GLU A 196 -1.23 10.13 -1.51
CA GLU A 196 -0.42 11.35 -1.46
C GLU A 196 -0.64 12.29 -2.66
N LYS A 197 -1.35 11.82 -3.71
CA LYS A 197 -1.72 12.60 -4.89
C LYS A 197 -3.24 12.75 -5.05
N SER A 198 -4.02 12.26 -4.09
CA SER A 198 -5.48 12.15 -4.20
C SER A 198 -6.23 13.26 -3.46
N GLY A 199 -5.60 14.42 -3.25
CA GLY A 199 -6.25 15.59 -2.67
C GLY A 199 -6.82 15.34 -1.27
N ASP A 200 -8.04 15.81 -1.01
CA ASP A 200 -8.65 15.71 0.32
C ASP A 200 -9.12 14.28 0.63
N ALA A 201 -9.56 13.51 -0.37
CA ALA A 201 -9.89 12.10 -0.18
C ALA A 201 -8.66 11.28 0.26
N GLY A 202 -7.52 11.52 -0.38
CA GLY A 202 -6.25 10.91 0.02
C GLY A 202 -5.77 11.37 1.39
N ALA A 203 -5.97 12.65 1.73
CA ALA A 203 -5.64 13.18 3.05
C ALA A 203 -6.51 12.53 4.15
N GLN A 204 -7.82 12.36 3.92
CA GLN A 204 -8.71 11.67 4.86
C GLN A 204 -8.26 10.22 5.07
N LEU A 205 -7.93 9.50 3.98
CA LEU A 205 -7.44 8.13 4.05
C LEU A 205 -6.14 8.03 4.87
N LEU A 206 -5.18 8.92 4.65
CA LEU A 206 -3.94 8.96 5.43
C LEU A 206 -4.19 9.33 6.90
N THR A 207 -5.15 10.23 7.18
CA THR A 207 -5.57 10.54 8.55
C THR A 207 -6.11 9.30 9.24
N ASN A 208 -7.01 8.56 8.58
CA ASN A 208 -7.58 7.33 9.12
C ASN A 208 -6.49 6.30 9.45
N TRP A 209 -5.49 6.15 8.56
CA TRP A 209 -4.37 5.25 8.83
C TRP A 209 -3.53 5.68 10.03
N ILE A 210 -3.23 6.99 10.16
CA ILE A 210 -2.45 7.53 11.29
C ILE A 210 -3.19 7.37 12.62
N GLU A 211 -4.51 7.50 12.64
CA GLU A 211 -5.31 7.33 13.84
C GLU A 211 -5.29 5.89 14.39
N MET A 212 -4.91 4.93 13.55
CA MET A 212 -4.77 3.53 13.95
C MET A 212 -3.36 3.10 14.34
N LEU A 213 -2.38 4.00 14.29
CA LEU A 213 -1.01 3.75 14.75
C LEU A 213 -0.95 3.80 16.33
#